data_216265801c1c42f9edb65c81feb73393
#
_entry.id   216265801c1c42f9edb65c81feb73393
#
_cell.length_a   1.000
_cell.length_b   1.000
_cell.length_c   1.000
_cell.angle_alpha   90.00
_cell.angle_beta   90.00
_cell.angle_gamma   90.00
#
_symmetry.space_group_name_H-M   'P 1'
#
loop_
_entity.id
_entity.type
_entity.pdbx_description
1 polymer ?
#
loop_
_entity_poly.entity_id
_entity_poly.type
_entity_poly.pdbx_seq_one_letter_code
_entity_poly.pdbx_strand_id
1 'polypeptide(L)'
;RYWKNCDGTVNLAVISMGFNFNYQNVNHSNPKITHYGPYHHHIIGGALSNFRFDRISNSQVRLSADLDVAFRGFPAGWTAWMQVNVTGDNAWTSNN
;
A
#
# COMPACT_ATOMS: atom_id res chain seq x y z
N ARG A 1 -2.74 -22.10 3.67
CA ARG A 1 -1.76 -21.42 4.49
C ARG A 1 -2.19 -19.99 4.78
N TYR A 2 -1.85 -19.49 5.94
CA TYR A 2 -2.30 -18.18 6.41
C TYR A 2 -1.10 -17.36 6.87
N TRP A 3 -1.10 -16.08 6.51
CA TRP A 3 -0.11 -15.10 6.96
C TRP A 3 -0.85 -13.97 7.66
N LYS A 4 -0.43 -13.61 8.88
CA LYS A 4 -1.08 -12.59 9.70
C LYS A 4 -0.09 -11.51 10.12
N ASN A 5 -0.60 -10.32 10.36
CA ASN A 5 0.18 -9.18 10.83
C ASN A 5 1.36 -8.83 9.90
N CYS A 6 1.15 -9.00 8.61
CA CYS A 6 2.15 -8.61 7.62
C CYS A 6 2.16 -7.10 7.48
N ASP A 7 3.32 -6.53 7.16
CA ASP A 7 3.48 -5.09 6.93
C ASP A 7 4.05 -4.87 5.54
N GLY A 8 3.28 -4.18 4.70
CA GLY A 8 3.74 -3.72 3.40
C GLY A 8 4.04 -2.23 3.46
N THR A 9 5.29 -1.84 3.16
CA THR A 9 5.74 -0.45 3.23
C THR A 9 6.55 -0.11 1.99
N VAL A 10 6.29 1.07 1.43
CA VAL A 10 7.02 1.60 0.28
C VAL A 10 7.66 2.93 0.70
N ASN A 11 8.92 3.11 0.34
CA ASN A 11 9.66 4.35 0.57
C ASN A 11 9.92 5.04 -0.77
N LEU A 12 9.36 6.24 -0.93
CA LEU A 12 9.49 7.06 -2.12
C LEU A 12 10.31 8.31 -1.79
N ALA A 13 11.62 8.14 -1.61
CA ALA A 13 12.51 9.23 -1.20
C ALA A 13 12.05 9.85 0.12
N VAL A 14 11.23 10.92 0.06
CA VAL A 14 10.77 11.66 1.24
C VAL A 14 9.40 11.21 1.75
N ILE A 15 8.76 10.27 1.05
CA ILE A 15 7.42 9.77 1.40
C ILE A 15 7.52 8.29 1.73
N SER A 16 6.90 7.89 2.83
CA SER A 16 6.77 6.50 3.21
C SER A 16 5.30 6.19 3.45
N MET A 17 4.80 5.12 2.88
CA MET A 17 3.40 4.68 3.01
C MET A 17 3.35 3.17 3.15
N GLY A 18 2.41 2.71 3.96
CA GLY A 18 2.23 1.28 4.12
C GLY A 18 1.02 0.93 4.96
N PHE A 19 0.75 -0.35 5.07
CA PHE A 19 -0.33 -0.85 5.90
C PHE A 19 -0.10 -2.30 6.32
N ASN A 20 -0.81 -2.70 7.36
CA ASN A 20 -0.83 -4.08 7.84
C ASN A 20 -1.89 -4.86 7.10
N PHE A 21 -1.64 -6.13 6.88
CA PHE A 21 -2.59 -6.99 6.21
C PHE A 21 -2.41 -8.45 6.62
N ASN A 22 -3.47 -9.23 6.41
CA ASN A 22 -3.44 -10.68 6.51
C ASN A 22 -3.78 -11.24 5.13
N TYR A 23 -3.17 -12.35 4.77
CA TYR A 23 -3.53 -13.01 3.54
C TYR A 23 -3.47 -14.54 3.69
N GLN A 24 -4.11 -15.22 2.76
CA GLN A 24 -4.16 -16.67 2.74
C GLN A 24 -4.01 -17.19 1.32
N ASN A 25 -3.54 -18.42 1.21
CA ASN A 25 -3.52 -19.14 -0.05
C ASN A 25 -3.96 -20.59 0.25
N VAL A 26 -5.22 -20.86 -0.03
CA VAL A 26 -5.82 -22.18 0.13
C VAL A 26 -5.74 -22.88 -1.22
N ASN A 27 -5.22 -24.12 -1.25
CA ASN A 27 -5.04 -24.91 -2.45
C ASN A 27 -4.03 -24.32 -3.46
N HIS A 28 -3.16 -23.41 -3.01
CA HIS A 28 -2.07 -22.83 -3.81
C HIS A 28 -2.49 -22.15 -5.11
N SER A 29 -3.78 -21.85 -5.30
CA SER A 29 -4.28 -21.29 -6.55
C SER A 29 -5.10 -20.02 -6.39
N ASN A 30 -5.51 -19.66 -5.17
CA ASN A 30 -6.37 -18.51 -4.92
C ASN A 30 -5.85 -17.67 -3.77
N PRO A 31 -4.74 -16.92 -3.97
CA PRO A 31 -4.25 -16.03 -2.92
C PRO A 31 -5.27 -14.92 -2.69
N LYS A 32 -5.51 -14.61 -1.42
CA LYS A 32 -6.50 -13.61 -1.03
C LYS A 32 -6.03 -12.82 0.17
N ILE A 33 -6.14 -11.50 0.10
CA ILE A 33 -5.97 -10.62 1.24
C ILE A 33 -7.28 -10.64 2.03
N THR A 34 -7.24 -11.16 3.25
CA THR A 34 -8.43 -11.37 4.07
C THR A 34 -8.74 -10.19 4.95
N HIS A 35 -7.73 -9.40 5.32
CA HIS A 35 -7.88 -8.22 6.15
C HIS A 35 -6.77 -7.23 5.80
N TYR A 36 -7.08 -5.94 5.80
CA TYR A 36 -6.09 -4.88 5.60
C TYR A 36 -6.42 -3.68 6.48
N GLY A 37 -5.35 -3.06 6.99
CA GLY A 37 -5.44 -1.91 7.89
C GLY A 37 -4.83 -2.24 9.26
N PRO A 38 -4.52 -1.23 10.06
CA PRO A 38 -4.51 0.19 9.71
C PRO A 38 -3.39 0.55 8.73
N TYR A 39 -3.47 1.74 8.13
CA TYR A 39 -2.38 2.26 7.31
C TYR A 39 -1.53 3.27 8.10
N HIS A 40 -0.30 3.47 7.63
CA HIS A 40 0.64 4.44 8.20
C HIS A 40 1.32 5.19 7.07
N HIS A 41 1.80 6.39 7.40
CA HIS A 41 2.52 7.22 6.44
C HIS A 41 3.47 8.15 7.15
N HIS A 42 4.47 8.62 6.42
CA HIS A 42 5.40 9.65 6.87
C HIS A 42 5.87 10.44 5.66
N ILE A 43 5.97 11.75 5.80
CA ILE A 43 6.49 12.62 4.76
C ILE A 43 7.38 13.69 5.38
N ILE A 44 8.50 13.98 4.73
CA ILE A 44 9.44 15.00 5.17
C ILE A 44 9.21 16.26 4.34
N GLY A 45 8.75 17.34 4.99
CA GLY A 45 8.64 18.66 4.36
C GLY A 45 7.41 18.89 3.51
N GLY A 46 6.37 18.09 3.67
CA GLY A 46 5.13 18.24 2.91
C GLY A 46 3.94 17.72 3.68
N ALA A 47 2.82 17.57 3.01
CA ALA A 47 1.60 17.01 3.59
C ALA A 47 0.88 16.14 2.58
N LEU A 48 0.34 15.04 3.07
CA LEU A 48 -0.50 14.12 2.31
C LEU A 48 -1.93 14.25 2.80
N SER A 49 -2.89 14.20 1.86
CA SER A 49 -4.31 14.30 2.15
C SER A 49 -5.10 13.37 1.24
N ASN A 50 -6.42 13.31 1.45
CA ASN A 50 -7.33 12.49 0.64
C ASN A 50 -6.88 11.03 0.56
N PHE A 51 -6.60 10.43 1.72
CA PHE A 51 -6.23 9.03 1.75
C PHE A 51 -7.37 8.15 1.26
N ARG A 52 -7.03 7.23 0.37
CA ARG A 52 -7.97 6.24 -0.16
C ARG A 52 -7.37 4.86 0.03
N PHE A 53 -8.17 3.96 0.55
CA PHE A 53 -7.71 2.62 0.91
C PHE A 53 -8.64 1.61 0.27
N ASP A 54 -8.27 1.13 -0.91
CA ASP A 54 -9.17 0.42 -1.80
C ASP A 54 -8.71 -1.00 -2.08
N ARG A 55 -9.67 -1.92 -2.09
CA ARG A 55 -9.45 -3.26 -2.60
C ARG A 55 -9.58 -3.23 -4.13
N ILE A 56 -8.47 -3.49 -4.81
CA ILE A 56 -8.44 -3.56 -6.27
C ILE A 56 -8.95 -4.92 -6.75
N SER A 57 -8.54 -5.99 -6.05
CA SER A 57 -8.99 -7.35 -6.31
C SER A 57 -8.84 -8.18 -5.04
N ASN A 58 -9.16 -9.46 -5.09
CA ASN A 58 -8.97 -10.35 -3.94
C ASN A 58 -7.50 -10.41 -3.49
N SER A 59 -6.57 -10.20 -4.40
CA SER A 59 -5.13 -10.31 -4.13
C SER A 59 -4.40 -8.98 -4.17
N GLN A 60 -5.12 -7.84 -4.25
CA GLN A 60 -4.51 -6.53 -4.39
C GLN A 60 -5.27 -5.49 -3.58
N VAL A 61 -4.55 -4.76 -2.73
CA VAL A 61 -5.09 -3.64 -1.95
C VAL A 61 -4.17 -2.44 -2.12
N ARG A 62 -4.73 -1.28 -2.42
CA ARG A 62 -3.99 -0.05 -2.71
C ARG A 62 -4.29 1.04 -1.70
N LEU A 63 -3.24 1.69 -1.21
CA LEU A 63 -3.30 2.92 -0.43
C LEU A 63 -2.85 4.07 -1.30
N SER A 64 -3.66 5.13 -1.40
CA SER A 64 -3.37 6.32 -2.20
C SER A 64 -3.52 7.57 -1.36
N ALA A 65 -2.78 8.61 -1.69
CA ALA A 65 -2.90 9.93 -1.07
C ALA A 65 -2.44 11.01 -2.04
N ASP A 66 -2.95 12.22 -1.87
CA ASP A 66 -2.58 13.36 -2.71
C ASP A 66 -1.55 14.22 -1.99
N LEU A 67 -0.56 14.70 -2.74
CA LEU A 67 0.46 15.60 -2.23
C LEU A 67 -0.08 17.05 -2.28
N ASP A 68 -0.10 17.72 -1.12
CA ASP A 68 -0.71 19.05 -1.00
C ASP A 68 0.14 20.15 -1.64
N VAL A 69 1.47 20.02 -1.59
CA VAL A 69 2.39 21.03 -2.11
C VAL A 69 3.50 20.35 -2.92
N ALA A 70 4.03 21.06 -3.92
CA ALA A 70 5.16 20.56 -4.69
C ALA A 70 6.39 20.39 -3.79
N PHE A 71 7.08 19.26 -3.92
CA PHE A 71 8.24 18.97 -3.08
C PHE A 71 9.20 18.02 -3.79
N ARG A 72 10.45 18.45 -3.94
CA ARG A 72 11.58 17.63 -4.44
C ARG A 72 11.24 16.81 -5.69
N GLY A 73 10.65 17.46 -6.69
CA GLY A 73 10.32 16.80 -7.96
C GLY A 73 8.92 16.18 -8.01
N PHE A 74 8.19 16.20 -6.91
CA PHE A 74 6.79 15.79 -6.89
C PHE A 74 5.91 17.04 -7.01
N PRO A 75 5.08 17.15 -8.07
CA PRO A 75 4.21 18.32 -8.22
C PRO A 75 3.07 18.31 -7.22
N ALA A 76 2.56 19.49 -6.87
CA ALA A 76 1.35 19.60 -6.07
C ALA A 76 0.19 18.91 -6.81
N GLY A 77 -0.64 18.19 -6.05
CA GLY A 77 -1.73 17.41 -6.62
C GLY A 77 -1.33 16.05 -7.17
N TRP A 78 -0.04 15.72 -7.16
CA TRP A 78 0.41 14.38 -7.55
C TRP A 78 -0.15 13.33 -6.59
N THR A 79 -0.68 12.25 -7.15
CA THR A 79 -1.20 11.17 -6.35
C THR A 79 -0.12 10.13 -6.11
N ALA A 80 0.24 9.95 -4.85
CA ALA A 80 1.13 8.88 -4.43
C ALA A 80 0.30 7.64 -4.14
N TRP A 81 0.72 6.47 -4.62
CA TRP A 81 0.08 5.24 -4.22
C TRP A 81 1.09 4.11 -4.03
N MET A 82 0.73 3.21 -3.15
CA MET A 82 1.42 1.93 -2.99
C MET A 82 0.37 0.83 -2.93
N GLN A 83 0.76 -0.36 -3.31
CA GLN A 83 -0.15 -1.49 -3.41
C GLN A 83 0.54 -2.74 -2.88
N VAL A 84 -0.18 -3.51 -2.10
CA VAL A 84 0.24 -4.86 -1.72
C VAL A 84 -0.41 -5.84 -2.69
N ASN A 85 0.39 -6.74 -3.20
CA ASN A 85 -0.02 -7.80 -4.12
C ASN A 85 0.36 -9.14 -3.50
N VAL A 86 -0.52 -10.11 -3.60
CA VAL A 86 -0.22 -11.48 -3.15
C VAL A 86 -0.38 -12.44 -4.32
N THR A 87 0.60 -13.32 -4.50
CA THR A 87 0.58 -14.34 -5.55
C THR A 87 1.17 -15.63 -5.00
N GLY A 88 0.46 -16.73 -5.14
CA GLY A 88 0.93 -17.98 -4.57
C GLY A 88 1.19 -17.81 -3.08
N ASP A 89 2.42 -18.10 -2.64
CA ASP A 89 2.83 -17.98 -1.24
C ASP A 89 3.66 -16.70 -0.98
N ASN A 90 3.63 -15.74 -1.87
CA ASN A 90 4.43 -14.52 -1.77
C ASN A 90 3.57 -13.28 -1.74
N ALA A 91 4.07 -12.26 -1.04
CA ALA A 91 3.52 -10.92 -1.06
C ALA A 91 4.60 -9.94 -1.49
N TRP A 92 4.23 -8.92 -2.26
CA TRP A 92 5.16 -7.91 -2.73
C TRP A 92 4.43 -6.58 -2.92
N THR A 93 5.19 -5.50 -2.99
CA THR A 93 4.63 -4.14 -3.12
C THR A 93 4.95 -3.55 -4.47
N SER A 94 4.06 -2.68 -4.94
CA SER A 94 4.27 -1.83 -6.10
C SER A 94 3.86 -0.40 -5.77
N ASN A 95 4.32 0.56 -6.57
CA ASN A 95 4.05 1.98 -6.36
C ASN A 95 4.26 2.77 -7.66
N ASN A 96 3.78 4.00 -7.69
CA ASN A 96 4.05 4.92 -8.80
C ASN A 96 5.33 5.74 -8.61
#